data_142b829d9b8bf0b68c7321a74d735c81
#
_entry.id   142b829d9b8bf0b68c7321a74d735c81
#
_cell.length_a   1.000
_cell.length_b   1.000
_cell.length_c   1.000
_cell.angle_alpha   90.00
_cell.angle_beta   90.00
_cell.angle_gamma   90.00
#
_symmetry.space_group_name_H-M   'P 1'
#
loop_
_entity.id
_entity.type
_entity.pdbx_description
1 polymer ?
#
loop_
_entity_poly.entity_id
_entity_poly.type
_entity_poly.pdbx_seq_one_letter_code
_entity_poly.pdbx_strand_id
1 'polypeptide(L)'
;LKACGVDGIQDGIGRTGLVATIRGRSTASGSMVGLRADMDALPMAEHNDFAWKSAKSGLMHACGHDGHTAMLVGAARYLAATRNFDGTAVLIFQPGEEGLAGARVMMEDGLFERFPVQSIYAMHNWPSMKAGTVGLNSGAMMAAADRITIEVTARGGHGAHPYQAVDVVLVAAHITTAVQSIVARNLRALD
;
A
#
# COMPACT_ATOMS: atom_id res chain seq x y z
N LEU A 1 15.36 -13.47 -3.66
CA LEU A 1 14.74 -13.98 -4.89
C LEU A 1 15.71 -14.80 -5.75
N LYS A 2 16.95 -14.36 -5.96
CA LYS A 2 17.95 -15.17 -6.71
C LYS A 2 18.09 -16.58 -6.12
N ALA A 3 18.19 -16.68 -4.80
CA ALA A 3 18.26 -17.97 -4.10
C ALA A 3 16.95 -18.80 -4.17
N CYS A 4 15.84 -18.20 -4.55
CA CYS A 4 14.57 -18.91 -4.76
C CYS A 4 14.47 -19.59 -6.14
N GLY A 5 15.37 -19.28 -7.08
CA GLY A 5 15.36 -19.85 -8.42
C GLY A 5 14.34 -19.20 -9.37
N VAL A 6 14.06 -17.91 -9.20
CA VAL A 6 13.24 -17.13 -10.16
C VAL A 6 13.96 -16.99 -11.49
N ASP A 7 13.21 -16.85 -12.59
CA ASP A 7 13.79 -16.82 -13.95
C ASP A 7 14.31 -15.43 -14.34
N GLY A 8 13.71 -14.38 -13.81
CA GLY A 8 14.11 -13.00 -14.08
C GLY A 8 13.91 -12.11 -12.89
N ILE A 9 14.75 -11.09 -12.75
CA ILE A 9 14.61 -10.02 -11.75
C ILE A 9 14.89 -8.71 -12.45
N GLN A 10 14.00 -7.75 -12.31
CA GLN A 10 14.16 -6.37 -12.75
C GLN A 10 13.91 -5.45 -11.56
N ASP A 11 14.90 -4.67 -11.19
CA ASP A 11 14.85 -3.66 -10.15
C ASP A 11 14.70 -2.25 -10.73
N GLY A 12 14.46 -1.29 -9.87
CA GLY A 12 14.35 0.12 -10.23
C GLY A 12 13.02 0.54 -10.85
N ILE A 13 12.04 -0.35 -11.00
CA ILE A 13 10.71 0.02 -11.50
C ILE A 13 9.99 0.85 -10.44
N GLY A 14 9.57 2.07 -10.80
CA GLY A 14 9.03 3.01 -9.83
C GLY A 14 10.10 3.43 -8.80
N ARG A 15 11.33 3.63 -9.23
CA ARG A 15 12.53 4.00 -8.46
C ARG A 15 13.14 2.85 -7.66
N THR A 16 12.42 2.28 -6.69
CA THR A 16 12.93 1.25 -5.77
C THR A 16 12.12 -0.04 -5.80
N GLY A 17 11.12 -0.12 -6.67
CA GLY A 17 10.33 -1.33 -6.86
C GLY A 17 11.13 -2.43 -7.58
N LEU A 18 10.70 -3.65 -7.39
CA LEU A 18 11.33 -4.83 -7.96
C LEU A 18 10.26 -5.76 -8.52
N VAL A 19 10.52 -6.31 -9.70
CA VAL A 19 9.67 -7.33 -10.31
C VAL A 19 10.50 -8.59 -10.59
N ALA A 20 9.96 -9.74 -10.22
CA ALA A 20 10.55 -11.01 -10.58
C ALA A 20 9.56 -11.87 -11.37
N THR A 21 10.06 -12.77 -12.20
CA THR A 21 9.22 -13.66 -13.00
C THR A 21 9.57 -15.12 -12.74
N ILE A 22 8.54 -15.97 -12.74
CA ILE A 22 8.66 -17.42 -12.65
C ILE A 22 7.80 -18.03 -13.75
N ARG A 23 8.42 -18.79 -14.65
CA ARG A 23 7.71 -19.54 -15.66
C ARG A 23 7.26 -20.88 -15.10
N GLY A 24 6.04 -21.27 -15.44
CA GLY A 24 5.53 -22.60 -15.16
C GLY A 24 6.24 -23.70 -15.96
N ARG A 25 5.79 -24.94 -15.79
CA ARG A 25 6.27 -26.06 -16.63
C ARG A 25 5.91 -25.90 -18.09
N SER A 26 4.84 -25.17 -18.38
CA SER A 26 4.41 -24.72 -19.69
C SER A 26 4.17 -23.22 -19.65
N THR A 27 4.32 -22.59 -20.79
CA THR A 27 3.91 -21.20 -21.02
C THR A 27 2.99 -21.10 -22.25
N ALA A 28 2.39 -22.21 -22.64
CA ALA A 28 1.60 -22.32 -23.86
C ALA A 28 0.31 -21.47 -23.80
N SER A 29 -0.25 -21.25 -22.60
CA SER A 29 -1.40 -20.37 -22.41
C SER A 29 -1.10 -18.89 -22.69
N GLY A 30 0.15 -18.48 -22.63
CA GLY A 30 0.54 -17.06 -22.65
C GLY A 30 0.07 -16.24 -21.44
N SER A 31 -0.55 -16.91 -20.45
CA SER A 31 -1.11 -16.22 -19.29
C SER A 31 -0.03 -15.68 -18.36
N MET A 32 -0.24 -14.46 -17.87
CA MET A 32 0.61 -13.83 -16.86
C MET A 32 -0.26 -13.37 -15.67
N VAL A 33 0.10 -13.79 -14.48
CA VAL A 33 -0.60 -13.44 -13.24
C VAL A 33 0.35 -12.70 -12.32
N GLY A 34 -0.07 -11.52 -11.86
CA GLY A 34 0.66 -10.70 -10.89
C GLY A 34 0.36 -11.13 -9.46
N LEU A 35 1.41 -11.23 -8.64
CA LEU A 35 1.32 -11.35 -7.19
C LEU A 35 2.04 -10.13 -6.59
N ARG A 36 1.34 -9.33 -5.79
CA ARG A 36 1.86 -8.05 -5.29
C ARG A 36 2.07 -8.08 -3.78
N ALA A 37 3.18 -7.53 -3.33
CA ALA A 37 3.41 -7.10 -1.96
C ALA A 37 3.97 -5.67 -1.94
N ASP A 38 3.51 -4.85 -1.03
CA ASP A 38 4.15 -3.58 -0.69
C ASP A 38 5.35 -3.82 0.24
N MET A 39 6.27 -2.85 0.30
CA MET A 39 7.55 -3.03 1.01
C MET A 39 7.89 -1.88 1.97
N ASP A 40 7.19 -0.76 1.90
CA ASP A 40 7.57 0.44 2.63
C ASP A 40 7.21 0.38 4.12
N ALA A 41 8.00 1.08 4.92
CA ALA A 41 7.77 1.30 6.34
C ALA A 41 7.17 2.69 6.58
N LEU A 42 6.50 2.84 7.70
CA LEU A 42 5.96 4.11 8.17
C LEU A 42 7.02 4.95 8.89
N PRO A 43 7.00 6.29 8.72
CA PRO A 43 7.92 7.21 9.40
C PRO A 43 7.47 7.44 10.86
N MET A 44 7.64 6.43 11.69
CA MET A 44 7.30 6.47 13.11
C MET A 44 8.28 5.65 13.94
N ALA A 45 8.48 6.04 15.20
CA ALA A 45 9.34 5.30 16.11
C ALA A 45 8.70 3.98 16.55
N GLU A 46 9.44 2.90 16.49
CA GLU A 46 9.02 1.62 17.02
C GLU A 46 9.40 1.49 18.51
N HIS A 47 8.39 1.29 19.35
CA HIS A 47 8.55 1.14 20.80
C HIS A 47 8.51 -0.33 21.27
N ASN A 48 8.46 -1.29 20.34
CA ASN A 48 8.49 -2.71 20.66
C ASN A 48 9.84 -3.13 21.27
N ASP A 49 9.84 -4.24 22.02
CA ASP A 49 11.01 -4.75 22.74
C ASP A 49 11.43 -6.17 22.31
N PHE A 50 11.07 -6.60 21.12
CA PHE A 50 11.49 -7.90 20.58
C PHE A 50 12.73 -7.79 19.68
N ALA A 51 13.43 -8.91 19.49
CA ALA A 51 14.70 -8.95 18.78
C ALA A 51 14.64 -8.56 17.29
N TRP A 52 13.48 -8.64 16.67
CA TRP A 52 13.25 -8.34 15.25
C TRP A 52 12.58 -6.98 15.00
N LYS A 53 12.57 -6.11 15.99
CA LYS A 53 12.12 -4.73 15.78
C LYS A 53 12.98 -3.99 14.75
N SER A 54 12.47 -2.90 14.22
CA SER A 54 13.20 -2.07 13.26
C SER A 54 14.61 -1.73 13.77
N ALA A 55 15.61 -1.97 12.93
CA ALA A 55 16.98 -1.52 13.18
C ALA A 55 17.21 -0.05 12.78
N LYS A 56 16.21 0.60 12.16
CA LYS A 56 16.27 1.99 11.71
C LYS A 56 15.39 2.86 12.61
N SER A 57 16.02 3.75 13.38
CA SER A 57 15.31 4.71 14.21
C SER A 57 14.36 5.57 13.36
N GLY A 58 13.14 5.78 13.86
CA GLY A 58 12.12 6.58 13.17
C GLY A 58 11.40 5.87 12.02
N LEU A 59 11.62 4.56 11.82
CA LEU A 59 10.89 3.75 10.85
C LEU A 59 10.34 2.49 11.52
N MET A 60 9.11 2.13 11.19
CA MET A 60 8.44 0.93 11.70
C MET A 60 7.53 0.31 10.63
N HIS A 61 7.51 -1.01 10.52
CA HIS A 61 6.50 -1.72 9.75
C HIS A 61 5.17 -1.86 10.53
N ALA A 62 4.54 -0.72 10.81
CA ALA A 62 3.29 -0.72 11.58
C ALA A 62 2.06 -1.15 10.76
N CYS A 63 2.15 -1.17 9.43
CA CYS A 63 1.13 -1.72 8.53
C CYS A 63 1.41 -3.18 8.10
N GLY A 64 2.56 -3.75 8.48
CA GLY A 64 2.88 -5.15 8.24
C GLY A 64 3.40 -5.49 6.84
N HIS A 65 3.93 -4.53 6.11
CA HIS A 65 4.47 -4.74 4.76
C HIS A 65 5.71 -5.66 4.73
N ASP A 66 6.42 -5.79 5.84
CA ASP A 66 7.46 -6.80 6.04
C ASP A 66 6.89 -8.22 5.96
N GLY A 67 5.72 -8.46 6.57
CA GLY A 67 4.96 -9.70 6.46
C GLY A 67 4.48 -9.96 5.03
N HIS A 68 3.96 -8.94 4.34
CA HIS A 68 3.55 -9.07 2.94
C HIS A 68 4.72 -9.46 2.04
N THR A 69 5.85 -8.79 2.21
CA THR A 69 7.10 -9.11 1.50
C THR A 69 7.55 -10.55 1.80
N ALA A 70 7.52 -10.98 3.05
CA ALA A 70 7.89 -12.34 3.45
C ALA A 70 6.96 -13.40 2.83
N MET A 71 5.64 -13.14 2.81
CA MET A 71 4.66 -14.02 2.15
C MET A 71 4.93 -14.15 0.66
N LEU A 72 5.22 -13.04 -0.04
CA LEU A 72 5.51 -13.08 -1.47
C LEU A 72 6.84 -13.80 -1.77
N VAL A 73 7.85 -13.66 -0.92
CA VAL A 73 9.11 -14.43 -1.03
C VAL A 73 8.86 -15.93 -0.77
N GLY A 74 7.99 -16.27 0.18
CA GLY A 74 7.55 -17.64 0.42
C GLY A 74 6.85 -18.24 -0.80
N ALA A 75 5.94 -17.50 -1.41
CA ALA A 75 5.28 -17.88 -2.65
C ALA A 75 6.29 -18.06 -3.81
N ALA A 76 7.28 -17.17 -3.91
CA ALA A 76 8.35 -17.27 -4.90
C ALA A 76 9.11 -18.60 -4.77
N ARG A 77 9.50 -18.98 -3.55
CA ARG A 77 10.19 -20.27 -3.30
C ARG A 77 9.34 -21.46 -3.72
N TYR A 78 8.07 -21.47 -3.35
CA TYR A 78 7.16 -22.56 -3.68
C TYR A 78 6.94 -22.66 -5.20
N LEU A 79 6.59 -21.56 -5.85
CA LEU A 79 6.31 -21.51 -7.29
C LEU A 79 7.55 -21.88 -8.11
N ALA A 80 8.72 -21.38 -7.76
CA ALA A 80 9.97 -21.70 -8.46
C ALA A 80 10.39 -23.16 -8.27
N ALA A 81 10.15 -23.74 -7.09
CA ALA A 81 10.48 -25.14 -6.83
C ALA A 81 9.53 -26.12 -7.55
N THR A 82 8.24 -25.81 -7.61
CA THR A 82 7.24 -26.73 -8.15
C THR A 82 6.94 -26.51 -9.63
N ARG A 83 6.88 -25.26 -10.06
CA ARG A 83 6.50 -24.83 -11.43
C ARG A 83 5.23 -25.49 -11.95
N ASN A 84 4.34 -25.92 -11.06
CA ASN A 84 3.16 -26.72 -11.39
C ASN A 84 1.98 -25.84 -11.85
N PHE A 85 2.22 -25.05 -12.92
CA PHE A 85 1.23 -24.19 -13.56
C PHE A 85 1.61 -23.96 -15.03
N ASP A 86 0.68 -23.41 -15.82
CA ASP A 86 0.90 -22.94 -17.17
C ASP A 86 0.85 -21.42 -17.21
N GLY A 87 1.83 -20.79 -17.83
CA GLY A 87 1.99 -19.34 -17.90
C GLY A 87 3.16 -18.82 -17.06
N THR A 88 3.08 -17.56 -16.67
CA THR A 88 4.13 -16.86 -15.91
C THR A 88 3.54 -16.18 -14.67
N ALA A 89 4.12 -16.44 -13.52
CA ALA A 89 3.87 -15.66 -12.30
C ALA A 89 4.81 -14.44 -12.28
N VAL A 90 4.24 -13.27 -12.11
CA VAL A 90 4.94 -11.97 -12.01
C VAL A 90 4.85 -11.50 -10.57
N LEU A 91 5.98 -11.46 -9.88
CA LEU A 91 6.07 -11.06 -8.48
C LEU A 91 6.41 -9.59 -8.39
N ILE A 92 5.49 -8.78 -7.88
CA ILE A 92 5.60 -7.32 -7.87
C ILE A 92 5.84 -6.87 -6.43
N PHE A 93 7.04 -6.38 -6.16
CA PHE A 93 7.42 -5.78 -4.89
C PHE A 93 7.32 -4.27 -5.01
N GLN A 94 6.23 -3.71 -4.49
CA GLN A 94 5.85 -2.32 -4.66
C GLN A 94 6.43 -1.45 -3.54
N PRO A 95 7.11 -0.33 -3.86
CA PRO A 95 7.49 0.68 -2.88
C PRO A 95 6.35 1.67 -2.63
N GLY A 96 6.42 2.43 -1.54
CA GLY A 96 5.70 3.68 -1.34
C GLY A 96 4.17 3.56 -1.40
N GLU A 97 3.58 2.57 -0.76
CA GLU A 97 2.12 2.43 -0.64
C GLU A 97 1.56 3.54 0.25
N GLU A 98 2.24 3.83 1.37
CA GLU A 98 1.85 4.78 2.41
C GLU A 98 1.97 6.25 1.92
N GLY A 99 1.03 6.66 1.06
CA GLY A 99 0.87 8.04 0.62
C GLY A 99 1.84 8.53 -0.46
N LEU A 100 2.72 7.68 -1.01
CA LEU A 100 3.63 8.03 -2.09
C LEU A 100 3.17 7.57 -3.48
N ALA A 101 1.99 6.94 -3.56
CA ALA A 101 1.40 6.42 -4.79
C ALA A 101 2.34 5.50 -5.60
N GLY A 102 3.12 4.65 -4.90
CA GLY A 102 4.16 3.82 -5.51
C GLY A 102 3.66 2.89 -6.60
N ALA A 103 2.43 2.38 -6.50
CA ALA A 103 1.81 1.60 -7.58
C ALA A 103 1.66 2.43 -8.86
N ARG A 104 1.18 3.67 -8.76
CA ARG A 104 1.06 4.60 -9.89
C ARG A 104 2.42 4.85 -10.52
N VAL A 105 3.42 5.14 -9.70
CA VAL A 105 4.79 5.40 -10.18
C VAL A 105 5.36 4.18 -10.92
N MET A 106 5.11 2.96 -10.44
CA MET A 106 5.51 1.74 -11.17
C MET A 106 4.76 1.60 -12.50
N MET A 107 3.47 1.91 -12.55
CA MET A 107 2.69 1.88 -13.80
C MET A 107 3.19 2.91 -14.81
N GLU A 108 3.42 4.15 -14.37
CA GLU A 108 3.96 5.23 -15.21
C GLU A 108 5.38 4.90 -15.73
N ASP A 109 6.14 4.11 -14.98
CA ASP A 109 7.46 3.60 -15.39
C ASP A 109 7.39 2.33 -16.28
N GLY A 110 6.22 1.99 -16.78
CA GLY A 110 6.02 0.92 -17.77
C GLY A 110 5.93 -0.49 -17.17
N LEU A 111 5.37 -0.64 -15.97
CA LEU A 111 5.18 -1.95 -15.36
C LEU A 111 4.37 -2.89 -16.24
N PHE A 112 3.24 -2.44 -16.76
CA PHE A 112 2.33 -3.31 -17.52
C PHE A 112 2.69 -3.45 -18.98
N GLU A 113 3.47 -2.54 -19.54
CA GLU A 113 4.06 -2.66 -20.87
C GLU A 113 5.13 -3.76 -20.89
N ARG A 114 5.90 -3.87 -19.79
CA ARG A 114 6.95 -4.89 -19.64
C ARG A 114 6.41 -6.23 -19.16
N PHE A 115 5.37 -6.21 -18.33
CA PHE A 115 4.76 -7.39 -17.73
C PHE A 115 3.24 -7.33 -17.90
N PRO A 116 2.68 -7.71 -19.06
CA PRO A 116 1.25 -7.57 -19.39
C PRO A 116 0.41 -8.63 -18.65
N VAL A 117 0.30 -8.48 -17.33
CA VAL A 117 -0.50 -9.37 -16.48
C VAL A 117 -1.99 -9.18 -16.73
N GLN A 118 -2.78 -10.26 -16.75
CA GLN A 118 -4.22 -10.23 -16.91
C GLN A 118 -4.96 -10.00 -15.59
N SER A 119 -4.32 -10.34 -14.49
CA SER A 119 -4.87 -10.14 -13.14
C SER A 119 -3.75 -9.97 -12.12
N ILE A 120 -4.05 -9.26 -11.03
CA ILE A 120 -3.12 -9.08 -9.91
C ILE A 120 -3.85 -9.48 -8.62
N TYR A 121 -3.14 -10.23 -7.79
CA TYR A 121 -3.59 -10.62 -6.47
C TYR A 121 -2.62 -10.09 -5.41
N ALA A 122 -3.17 -9.61 -4.30
CA ALA A 122 -2.42 -9.18 -3.13
C ALA A 122 -3.12 -9.70 -1.86
N MET A 123 -2.36 -9.87 -0.81
CA MET A 123 -2.90 -10.15 0.53
C MET A 123 -2.42 -9.08 1.50
N HIS A 124 -3.30 -8.70 2.42
CA HIS A 124 -2.94 -7.86 3.55
C HIS A 124 -3.05 -8.70 4.82
N ASN A 125 -2.03 -8.67 5.69
CA ASN A 125 -2.13 -9.25 7.01
C ASN A 125 -3.14 -8.47 7.86
N TRP A 126 -3.93 -9.17 8.66
CA TRP A 126 -5.00 -8.58 9.46
C TRP A 126 -4.93 -9.06 10.90
N PRO A 127 -4.35 -8.29 11.83
CA PRO A 127 -4.06 -8.75 13.19
C PRO A 127 -5.27 -9.22 14.00
N SER A 128 -6.47 -8.68 13.70
CA SER A 128 -7.72 -9.06 14.38
C SER A 128 -8.37 -10.34 13.83
N MET A 129 -7.87 -10.91 12.74
CA MET A 129 -8.38 -12.16 12.20
C MET A 129 -7.67 -13.37 12.82
N LYS A 130 -8.41 -14.48 12.99
CA LYS A 130 -7.84 -15.74 13.46
C LYS A 130 -6.77 -16.23 12.47
N ALA A 131 -5.59 -16.59 12.99
CA ALA A 131 -4.53 -17.15 12.16
C ALA A 131 -5.00 -18.36 11.34
N GLY A 132 -4.56 -18.44 10.09
CA GLY A 132 -4.97 -19.49 9.15
C GLY A 132 -6.31 -19.24 8.44
N THR A 133 -6.95 -18.09 8.67
CA THR A 133 -8.15 -17.68 7.92
C THR A 133 -7.79 -16.66 6.84
N VAL A 134 -8.59 -16.64 5.76
CA VAL A 134 -8.52 -15.65 4.68
C VAL A 134 -9.87 -14.99 4.55
N GLY A 135 -9.90 -13.67 4.65
CA GLY A 135 -11.10 -12.86 4.40
C GLY A 135 -11.17 -12.49 2.92
N LEU A 136 -12.34 -12.67 2.33
CA LEU A 136 -12.64 -12.26 0.95
C LEU A 136 -13.95 -11.48 0.94
N ASN A 137 -14.04 -10.50 0.06
CA ASN A 137 -15.28 -9.80 -0.22
C ASN A 137 -15.55 -9.78 -1.74
N SER A 138 -16.79 -9.96 -2.13
CA SER A 138 -17.21 -9.79 -3.52
C SER A 138 -17.54 -8.31 -3.76
N GLY A 139 -16.68 -7.60 -4.42
CA GLY A 139 -16.78 -6.14 -4.63
C GLY A 139 -15.66 -5.37 -3.95
N ALA A 140 -15.93 -4.18 -3.47
CA ALA A 140 -14.92 -3.34 -2.82
C ALA A 140 -14.37 -4.02 -1.56
N MET A 141 -13.06 -4.19 -1.51
CA MET A 141 -12.36 -4.84 -0.40
C MET A 141 -11.78 -3.81 0.58
N MET A 142 -11.23 -2.71 0.06
CA MET A 142 -10.58 -1.66 0.81
C MET A 142 -11.23 -0.31 0.51
N ALA A 143 -11.22 0.60 1.48
CA ALA A 143 -11.68 1.96 1.29
C ALA A 143 -10.68 2.80 0.48
N ALA A 144 -11.19 3.81 -0.23
CA ALA A 144 -10.35 4.86 -0.78
C ALA A 144 -9.91 5.84 0.31
N ALA A 145 -8.75 6.45 0.13
CA ALA A 145 -8.24 7.50 0.99
C ALA A 145 -7.84 8.72 0.16
N ASP A 146 -8.28 9.89 0.59
CA ASP A 146 -7.95 11.16 -0.04
C ASP A 146 -7.34 12.12 0.97
N ARG A 147 -6.45 12.99 0.50
CA ARG A 147 -5.89 14.07 1.31
C ARG A 147 -6.42 15.40 0.83
N ILE A 148 -7.11 16.11 1.71
CA ILE A 148 -7.61 17.46 1.47
C ILE A 148 -6.83 18.43 2.35
N THR A 149 -6.25 19.47 1.75
CA THR A 149 -5.59 20.56 2.48
C THR A 149 -6.48 21.79 2.40
N ILE A 150 -6.81 22.35 3.55
CA ILE A 150 -7.61 23.57 3.67
C ILE A 150 -6.71 24.64 4.31
N GLU A 151 -6.42 25.69 3.58
CA GLU A 151 -5.70 26.86 4.08
C GLU A 151 -6.69 27.98 4.39
N VAL A 152 -6.69 28.45 5.64
CA VAL A 152 -7.56 29.54 6.07
C VAL A 152 -6.72 30.77 6.36
N THR A 153 -6.87 31.78 5.53
CA THR A 153 -6.19 33.08 5.66
C THR A 153 -7.20 34.20 5.92
N ALA A 154 -6.86 35.12 6.79
CA ALA A 154 -7.73 36.24 7.09
C ALA A 154 -6.95 37.46 7.61
N ARG A 155 -7.65 38.57 7.78
CA ARG A 155 -7.08 39.79 8.37
C ARG A 155 -6.78 39.55 9.84
N GLY A 156 -5.52 39.70 10.24
CA GLY A 156 -5.10 39.74 11.64
C GLY A 156 -5.42 41.07 12.31
N GLY A 157 -5.28 41.11 13.65
CA GLY A 157 -5.53 42.32 14.43
C GLY A 157 -4.86 42.23 15.81
N HIS A 158 -4.96 43.30 16.57
CA HIS A 158 -4.45 43.38 17.93
C HIS A 158 -5.33 42.53 18.88
N GLY A 159 -4.72 41.78 19.78
CA GLY A 159 -5.44 40.88 20.71
C GLY A 159 -6.47 41.58 21.60
N ALA A 160 -6.28 42.87 21.93
CA ALA A 160 -7.27 43.67 22.67
C ALA A 160 -8.44 44.17 21.79
N HIS A 161 -8.38 44.00 20.47
CA HIS A 161 -9.39 44.44 19.53
C HIS A 161 -9.83 43.31 18.57
N PRO A 162 -10.32 42.16 19.13
CA PRO A 162 -10.63 40.97 18.32
C PRO A 162 -11.75 41.28 17.27
N TYR A 163 -12.61 42.22 17.53
CA TYR A 163 -13.68 42.67 16.62
C TYR A 163 -13.15 43.31 15.32
N GLN A 164 -11.87 43.64 15.27
CA GLN A 164 -11.21 44.19 14.07
C GLN A 164 -10.48 43.11 13.22
N ALA A 165 -10.50 41.88 13.67
CA ALA A 165 -9.84 40.75 13.05
C ALA A 165 -10.84 39.64 12.71
N VAL A 166 -10.36 38.60 12.01
CA VAL A 166 -11.08 37.35 11.82
C VAL A 166 -10.28 36.24 12.53
N ASP A 167 -10.93 35.55 13.46
CA ASP A 167 -10.33 34.42 14.18
C ASP A 167 -10.30 33.18 13.28
N VAL A 168 -9.16 32.93 12.64
CA VAL A 168 -8.95 31.78 11.75
C VAL A 168 -8.96 30.45 12.50
N VAL A 169 -8.61 30.45 13.81
CA VAL A 169 -8.66 29.25 14.64
C VAL A 169 -10.10 28.83 14.86
N LEU A 170 -10.97 29.78 15.17
CA LEU A 170 -12.41 29.52 15.31
C LEU A 170 -13.02 29.03 13.99
N VAL A 171 -12.67 29.64 12.85
CA VAL A 171 -13.11 29.20 11.54
C VAL A 171 -12.67 27.78 11.26
N ALA A 172 -11.39 27.45 11.51
CA ALA A 172 -10.86 26.10 11.33
C ALA A 172 -11.56 25.07 12.22
N ALA A 173 -11.86 25.42 13.47
CA ALA A 173 -12.63 24.57 14.39
C ALA A 173 -14.04 24.29 13.85
N HIS A 174 -14.74 25.28 13.33
CA HIS A 174 -16.04 25.10 12.69
C HIS A 174 -15.96 24.20 11.46
N ILE A 175 -14.96 24.38 10.59
CA ILE A 175 -14.75 23.51 9.45
C ILE A 175 -14.53 22.07 9.91
N THR A 176 -13.66 21.86 10.91
CA THR A 176 -13.36 20.52 11.45
C THR A 176 -14.64 19.84 11.99
N THR A 177 -15.48 20.58 12.66
CA THR A 177 -16.77 20.06 13.16
C THR A 177 -17.74 19.78 12.03
N ALA A 178 -17.83 20.66 11.04
CA ALA A 178 -18.77 20.53 9.93
C ALA A 178 -18.46 19.31 9.05
N VAL A 179 -17.19 19.03 8.76
CA VAL A 179 -16.80 17.87 7.93
C VAL A 179 -17.20 16.53 8.55
N GLN A 180 -17.34 16.46 9.89
CA GLN A 180 -17.83 15.25 10.57
C GLN A 180 -19.27 14.90 10.17
N SER A 181 -20.06 15.90 9.77
CA SER A 181 -21.45 15.66 9.37
C SER A 181 -21.58 15.01 7.99
N ILE A 182 -20.53 15.03 7.15
CA ILE A 182 -20.57 14.49 5.80
C ILE A 182 -20.91 13.01 5.84
N VAL A 183 -20.11 12.22 6.56
CA VAL A 183 -20.35 10.77 6.72
C VAL A 183 -21.63 10.53 7.52
N ALA A 184 -21.76 11.18 8.70
CA ALA A 184 -22.85 10.90 9.63
C ALA A 184 -24.25 11.27 9.12
N ARG A 185 -24.37 12.18 8.14
CA ARG A 185 -25.66 12.74 7.69
C ARG A 185 -25.89 12.71 6.20
N ASN A 186 -24.88 12.54 5.38
CA ASN A 186 -25.00 12.67 3.93
C ASN A 186 -24.66 11.37 3.17
N LEU A 187 -24.10 10.37 3.83
CA LEU A 187 -23.88 9.04 3.26
C LEU A 187 -24.88 8.02 3.83
N ARG A 188 -25.16 6.98 3.06
CA ARG A 188 -25.95 5.85 3.57
C ARG A 188 -25.14 5.07 4.60
N ALA A 189 -25.79 4.45 5.56
CA ALA A 189 -25.15 3.75 6.68
C ALA A 189 -24.24 2.57 6.25
N LEU A 190 -24.36 2.12 5.02
CA LEU A 190 -23.59 0.99 4.47
C LEU A 190 -22.72 1.37 3.25
N ASP A 191 -22.52 2.67 3.01
CA ASP A 191 -21.61 3.17 1.98
C ASP A 191 -20.19 3.31 2.54
#